data_a35c34efe7474ec200c8d1116152d5e3
#
_entry.id   a35c34efe7474ec200c8d1116152d5e3
#
_cell.length_a   1.000
_cell.length_b   1.000
_cell.length_c   1.000
_cell.angle_alpha   90.00
_cell.angle_beta   90.00
_cell.angle_gamma   90.00
#
_symmetry.space_group_name_H-M   'P 1'
#
loop_
_entity.id
_entity.type
_entity.pdbx_description
1 polymer ?
#
loop_
_entity_poly.entity_id
_entity_poly.type
_entity_poly.pdbx_seq_one_letter_code
_entity_poly.pdbx_strand_id
1 'polypeptide(L)'
;MLDLYKADLESASYRYLKAYYSIRKLRESGLIEGLNEFYLKPAIILFGSFSKGIDTETSDIDLVVISEKAKEFPQKEEYGKKLKREIQLFAVKSLNDLKNRHLISNVLNGTVLEGELIWT
;
A
#
# COMPACT_ATOMS: atom_id res chain seq x y z
N MET A 1 -12.13 -26.36 21.08
CA MET A 1 -12.66 -25.01 20.79
C MET A 1 -11.74 -23.91 21.21
N LEU A 2 -11.26 -23.91 22.46
CA LEU A 2 -10.32 -22.90 22.95
C LEU A 2 -9.02 -22.88 22.15
N ASP A 3 -8.53 -24.05 21.73
CA ASP A 3 -7.29 -24.14 20.95
C ASP A 3 -7.42 -23.51 19.56
N LEU A 4 -8.60 -23.68 18.92
CA LEU A 4 -8.86 -23.07 17.62
C LEU A 4 -8.95 -21.55 17.73
N TYR A 5 -9.62 -21.07 18.78
CA TYR A 5 -9.73 -19.62 19.03
C TYR A 5 -8.35 -19.00 19.28
N LYS A 6 -7.52 -19.66 20.07
CA LYS A 6 -6.16 -19.21 20.35
C LYS A 6 -5.31 -19.18 19.08
N ALA A 7 -5.42 -20.21 18.23
CA ALA A 7 -4.70 -20.26 16.95
C ALA A 7 -5.11 -19.12 16.03
N ASP A 8 -6.41 -18.78 15.97
CA ASP A 8 -6.89 -17.67 15.16
C ASP A 8 -6.35 -16.33 15.66
N LEU A 9 -6.29 -16.12 16.96
CA LEU A 9 -5.73 -14.91 17.54
C LEU A 9 -4.23 -14.79 17.25
N GLU A 10 -3.50 -15.88 17.39
CA GLU A 10 -2.06 -15.90 17.09
C GLU A 10 -1.81 -15.62 15.62
N SER A 11 -2.62 -16.18 14.73
CA SER A 11 -2.54 -15.97 13.30
C SER A 11 -2.82 -14.50 12.93
N ALA A 12 -3.85 -13.90 13.54
CA ALA A 12 -4.17 -12.49 13.33
C ALA A 12 -3.04 -11.59 13.84
N SER A 13 -2.49 -11.87 15.01
CA SER A 13 -1.36 -11.13 15.58
C SER A 13 -0.14 -11.20 14.68
N TYR A 14 0.14 -12.37 14.11
CA TYR A 14 1.25 -12.56 13.19
C TYR A 14 1.06 -11.69 11.93
N ARG A 15 -0.15 -11.67 11.38
CA ARG A 15 -0.43 -10.86 10.18
C ARG A 15 -0.26 -9.37 10.45
N TYR A 16 -0.75 -8.87 11.59
CA TYR A 16 -0.58 -7.47 11.97
C TYR A 16 0.89 -7.10 12.12
N LEU A 17 1.65 -7.96 12.77
CA LEU A 17 3.09 -7.75 12.96
C LEU A 17 3.82 -7.72 11.62
N LYS A 18 3.48 -8.66 10.74
CA LYS A 18 4.08 -8.71 9.40
C LYS A 18 3.75 -7.48 8.58
N ALA A 19 2.49 -7.01 8.63
CA ALA A 19 2.08 -5.79 7.96
C ALA A 19 2.85 -4.57 8.49
N TYR A 20 3.03 -4.49 9.80
CA TYR A 20 3.82 -3.43 10.43
C TYR A 20 5.26 -3.41 9.90
N TYR A 21 5.92 -4.56 9.87
CA TYR A 21 7.28 -4.65 9.35
C TYR A 21 7.37 -4.31 7.87
N SER A 22 6.36 -4.69 7.10
CA SER A 22 6.30 -4.36 5.68
C SER A 22 6.22 -2.85 5.46
N ILE A 23 5.35 -2.18 6.21
CA ILE A 23 5.20 -0.72 6.14
C ILE A 23 6.50 -0.04 6.57
N ARG A 24 7.12 -0.54 7.62
CA ARG A 24 8.41 -0.03 8.09
C ARG A 24 9.48 -0.11 7.00
N LYS A 25 9.54 -1.22 6.29
CA LYS A 25 10.49 -1.38 5.17
C LYS A 25 10.23 -0.35 4.07
N LEU A 26 8.97 -0.08 3.75
CA LEU A 26 8.63 0.93 2.77
C LEU A 26 9.14 2.31 3.19
N ARG A 27 8.96 2.67 4.46
CA ARG A 27 9.42 3.96 4.96
C ARG A 27 10.94 4.03 5.00
N GLU A 28 11.61 2.99 5.45
CA GLU A 28 13.08 2.94 5.50
C GLU A 28 13.72 2.98 4.12
N SER A 29 13.01 2.50 3.09
CA SER A 29 13.52 2.53 1.72
C SER A 29 13.59 3.93 1.13
N GLY A 30 12.83 4.87 1.70
CA GLY A 30 12.69 6.22 1.15
C GLY A 30 11.58 6.34 0.12
N LEU A 31 10.84 5.27 -0.17
CA LEU A 31 9.78 5.31 -1.18
C LEU A 31 8.69 6.33 -0.83
N ILE A 32 8.23 6.33 0.42
CA ILE A 32 7.16 7.23 0.83
C ILE A 32 7.60 8.69 0.72
N GLU A 33 8.82 9.00 1.13
CA GLU A 33 9.38 10.34 0.99
C GLU A 33 9.52 10.74 -0.47
N GLY A 34 9.97 9.82 -1.32
CA GLY A 34 10.09 10.07 -2.76
C GLY A 34 8.74 10.36 -3.40
N LEU A 35 7.71 9.62 -3.00
CA LEU A 35 6.35 9.87 -3.49
C LEU A 35 5.82 11.23 -3.01
N ASN A 36 6.06 11.57 -1.74
CA ASN A 36 5.66 12.88 -1.21
C ASN A 36 6.31 14.04 -1.95
N GLU A 37 7.58 13.92 -2.29
CA GLU A 37 8.28 14.95 -3.03
C GLU A 37 7.76 15.08 -4.46
N PHE A 38 7.56 13.95 -5.13
CA PHE A 38 7.15 13.96 -6.53
C PHE A 38 5.70 14.44 -6.70
N TYR A 39 4.79 14.01 -5.85
CA TYR A 39 3.36 14.28 -6.01
C TYR A 39 2.84 15.50 -5.23
N LEU A 40 3.63 16.09 -4.39
CA LEU A 40 3.27 17.28 -3.61
C LEU A 40 1.99 17.09 -2.78
N LYS A 41 2.14 16.71 -1.53
CA LYS A 41 1.05 16.47 -0.57
C LYS A 41 0.03 15.45 -1.06
N PRO A 42 0.45 14.27 -1.51
CA PRO A 42 -0.48 13.24 -1.96
C PRO A 42 -1.14 12.53 -0.79
N ALA A 43 -2.25 11.83 -1.08
CA ALA A 43 -2.69 10.74 -0.23
C ALA A 43 -2.08 9.46 -0.80
N ILE A 44 -1.44 8.65 0.06
CA ILE A 44 -0.78 7.41 -0.33
C ILE A 44 -1.43 6.27 0.43
N ILE A 45 -1.99 5.31 -0.30
CA ILE A 45 -2.68 4.17 0.29
C ILE A 45 -2.00 2.88 -0.18
N LEU A 46 -1.60 2.06 0.79
CA LEU A 46 -1.10 0.72 0.55
C LEU A 46 -2.27 -0.25 0.63
N PHE A 47 -2.44 -1.09 -0.38
CA PHE A 47 -3.52 -2.08 -0.40
C PHE A 47 -2.99 -3.42 -0.89
N GLY A 48 -3.87 -4.40 -1.04
CA GLY A 48 -3.48 -5.74 -1.46
C GLY A 48 -2.87 -6.57 -0.34
N SER A 49 -2.24 -7.68 -0.71
CA SER A 49 -1.72 -8.65 0.25
C SER A 49 -0.64 -8.09 1.17
N PHE A 50 0.18 -7.21 0.65
CA PHE A 50 1.28 -6.62 1.42
C PHE A 50 0.75 -5.81 2.61
N SER A 51 -0.36 -5.08 2.43
CA SER A 51 -0.96 -4.28 3.50
C SER A 51 -1.63 -5.13 4.57
N LYS A 52 -1.98 -6.37 4.24
CA LYS A 52 -2.70 -7.28 5.14
C LYS A 52 -1.78 -8.29 5.84
N GLY A 53 -0.49 -8.26 5.55
CA GLY A 53 0.47 -9.20 6.12
C GLY A 53 0.29 -10.64 5.64
N ILE A 54 -0.32 -10.83 4.46
CA ILE A 54 -0.53 -12.15 3.85
C ILE A 54 0.25 -12.32 2.56
N ASP A 55 1.19 -11.42 2.30
CA ASP A 55 2.03 -11.46 1.12
C ASP A 55 3.02 -12.63 1.16
N THR A 56 3.45 -13.02 -0.03
CA THR A 56 4.57 -13.95 -0.22
C THR A 56 5.77 -13.18 -0.78
N GLU A 57 6.88 -13.85 -0.97
CA GLU A 57 8.09 -13.23 -1.53
C GLU A 57 7.89 -12.68 -2.95
N THR A 58 6.89 -13.20 -3.67
CA THR A 58 6.60 -12.78 -5.04
C THR A 58 5.43 -11.82 -5.14
N SER A 59 4.82 -11.44 -4.03
CA SER A 59 3.70 -10.48 -4.04
C SER A 59 4.17 -9.08 -4.41
N ASP A 60 3.35 -8.38 -5.20
CA ASP A 60 3.60 -7.00 -5.57
C ASP A 60 3.28 -6.06 -4.41
N ILE A 61 3.84 -4.87 -4.47
CA ILE A 61 3.49 -3.78 -3.57
C ILE A 61 2.46 -2.93 -4.31
N ASP A 62 1.23 -2.90 -3.82
CA ASP A 62 0.12 -2.20 -4.46
C ASP A 62 -0.13 -0.86 -3.78
N LEU A 63 0.03 0.22 -4.52
CA LEU A 63 -0.12 1.59 -4.01
C LEU A 63 -1.04 2.41 -4.90
N VAL A 64 -1.87 3.23 -4.26
CA VAL A 64 -2.60 4.29 -4.92
C VAL A 64 -2.09 5.61 -4.38
N VAL A 65 -1.81 6.54 -5.28
CA VAL A 65 -1.44 7.91 -4.96
C VAL A 65 -2.52 8.82 -5.50
N ILE A 66 -3.13 9.60 -4.63
CA ILE A 66 -4.16 10.57 -5.00
C ILE A 66 -3.53 11.95 -4.93
N SER A 67 -3.42 12.62 -6.08
CA SER A 67 -2.76 13.90 -6.20
C SER A 67 -3.25 14.63 -7.45
N GLU A 68 -3.21 15.95 -7.41
CA GLU A 68 -3.48 16.75 -8.63
C GLU A 68 -2.50 16.43 -9.75
N LYS A 69 -1.29 16.00 -9.40
CA LYS A 69 -0.28 15.58 -10.35
C LYS A 69 -0.39 14.07 -10.58
N ALA A 70 -1.31 13.65 -11.43
CA ALA A 70 -1.54 12.22 -11.70
C ALA A 70 -0.63 11.70 -12.81
N LYS A 71 0.67 11.78 -12.63
CA LYS A 71 1.69 11.30 -13.56
C LYS A 71 2.40 10.07 -13.03
N GLU A 72 3.03 9.30 -13.91
CA GLU A 72 3.81 8.15 -13.50
C GLU A 72 5.01 8.58 -12.65
N PHE A 73 5.29 7.81 -11.63
CA PHE A 73 6.44 8.02 -10.76
C PHE A 73 7.70 7.51 -11.45
N PRO A 74 8.65 8.39 -11.80
CA PRO A 74 9.79 7.96 -12.61
C PRO A 74 10.76 7.03 -11.88
N GLN A 75 10.74 7.01 -10.56
CA GLN A 75 11.65 6.18 -9.75
C GLN A 75 11.02 4.85 -9.30
N LYS A 76 9.86 4.49 -9.87
CA LYS A 76 9.15 3.28 -9.46
C LYS A 76 10.03 2.02 -9.56
N GLU A 77 10.71 1.84 -10.69
CA GLU A 77 11.54 0.66 -10.89
C GLU A 77 12.76 0.63 -9.98
N GLU A 78 13.34 1.80 -9.73
CA GLU A 78 14.49 1.91 -8.83
C GLU A 78 14.13 1.44 -7.42
N TYR A 79 12.99 1.90 -6.89
CA TYR A 79 12.51 1.45 -5.58
C TYR A 79 12.09 -0.02 -5.59
N GLY A 80 11.50 -0.47 -6.70
CA GLY A 80 11.15 -1.87 -6.84
C GLY A 80 12.37 -2.78 -6.71
N LYS A 81 13.46 -2.42 -7.34
CA LYS A 81 14.73 -3.16 -7.22
C LYS A 81 15.26 -3.12 -5.80
N LYS A 82 15.22 -1.98 -5.16
CA LYS A 82 15.68 -1.80 -3.78
C LYS A 82 14.88 -2.67 -2.81
N LEU A 83 13.57 -2.75 -3.01
CA LEU A 83 12.66 -3.54 -2.17
C LEU A 83 12.54 -4.99 -2.62
N LYS A 84 13.13 -5.34 -3.78
CA LYS A 84 13.07 -6.68 -4.38
C LYS A 84 11.63 -7.13 -4.65
N ARG A 85 10.79 -6.19 -5.05
CA ARG A 85 9.39 -6.44 -5.40
C ARG A 85 8.95 -5.51 -6.51
N GLU A 86 8.02 -5.97 -7.31
CA GLU A 86 7.39 -5.10 -8.29
C GLU A 86 6.41 -4.17 -7.59
N ILE A 87 6.43 -2.90 -7.96
CA ILE A 87 5.52 -1.90 -7.41
C ILE A 87 4.44 -1.62 -8.44
N GLN A 88 3.17 -1.86 -8.06
CA GLN A 88 2.02 -1.46 -8.86
C GLN A 88 1.53 -0.14 -8.29
N LEU A 89 1.69 0.93 -9.05
CA LEU A 89 1.36 2.27 -8.60
C LEU A 89 0.27 2.87 -9.49
N PHE A 90 -0.83 3.25 -8.88
CA PHE A 90 -1.92 3.93 -9.55
C PHE A 90 -1.93 5.39 -9.10
N ALA A 91 -1.59 6.32 -10.00
CA ALA A 91 -1.60 7.75 -9.72
C ALA A 91 -2.87 8.35 -10.31
N VAL A 92 -3.75 8.84 -9.47
CA VAL A 92 -5.06 9.37 -9.87
C VAL A 92 -5.36 10.68 -9.14
N LYS A 93 -6.27 11.47 -9.68
CA LYS A 93 -6.72 12.71 -9.05
C LYS A 93 -7.82 12.44 -8.01
N SER A 94 -8.60 11.39 -8.20
CA SER A 94 -9.63 10.96 -7.25
C SER A 94 -9.80 9.44 -7.34
N LEU A 95 -10.41 8.84 -6.32
CA LEU A 95 -10.68 7.40 -6.33
C LEU A 95 -11.57 6.98 -7.50
N ASN A 96 -12.51 7.84 -7.90
CA ASN A 96 -13.39 7.52 -9.02
C ASN A 96 -12.66 7.35 -10.34
N ASP A 97 -11.48 7.92 -10.48
CA ASP A 97 -10.67 7.77 -11.69
C ASP A 97 -10.14 6.34 -11.88
N LEU A 98 -10.16 5.52 -10.85
CA LEU A 98 -9.77 4.12 -10.95
C LEU A 98 -10.74 3.31 -11.80
N LYS A 99 -12.01 3.71 -11.87
CA LYS A 99 -13.07 3.12 -12.73
C LYS A 99 -13.31 1.62 -12.55
N ASN A 100 -12.85 1.03 -11.47
CA ASN A 100 -12.99 -0.39 -11.17
C ASN A 100 -13.45 -0.54 -9.74
N ARG A 101 -14.68 -1.07 -9.54
CA ARG A 101 -15.27 -1.19 -8.22
C ARG A 101 -14.46 -2.07 -7.27
N HIS A 102 -13.91 -3.17 -7.76
CA HIS A 102 -13.10 -4.06 -6.93
C HIS A 102 -11.82 -3.38 -6.49
N LEU A 103 -11.19 -2.64 -7.39
CA LEU A 103 -9.98 -1.91 -7.08
C LEU A 103 -10.26 -0.81 -6.05
N ILE A 104 -11.33 -0.04 -6.25
CA ILE A 104 -11.74 0.99 -5.32
C ILE A 104 -12.01 0.39 -3.94
N SER A 105 -12.73 -0.72 -3.88
CA SER A 105 -13.02 -1.42 -2.63
C SER A 105 -11.73 -1.85 -1.93
N ASN A 106 -10.79 -2.40 -2.67
CA ASN A 106 -9.50 -2.82 -2.11
C ASN A 106 -8.73 -1.63 -1.54
N VAL A 107 -8.76 -0.50 -2.23
CA VAL A 107 -8.09 0.73 -1.76
C VAL A 107 -8.76 1.26 -0.48
N LEU A 108 -10.09 1.25 -0.43
CA LEU A 108 -10.84 1.69 0.75
C LEU A 108 -10.55 0.82 1.97
N ASN A 109 -10.20 -0.43 1.76
CA ASN A 109 -9.82 -1.37 2.83
C ASN A 109 -8.31 -1.42 3.05
N GLY A 110 -7.55 -0.54 2.42
CA GLY A 110 -6.11 -0.47 2.57
C GLY A 110 -5.67 0.36 3.76
N THR A 111 -4.38 0.61 3.82
CA THR A 111 -3.75 1.39 4.88
C THR A 111 -3.29 2.73 4.32
N VAL A 112 -3.76 3.82 4.93
CA VAL A 112 -3.32 5.16 4.53
C VAL A 112 -1.94 5.42 5.14
N LEU A 113 -0.95 5.59 4.28
CA LEU A 113 0.42 5.84 4.71
C LEU A 113 0.70 7.34 4.87
N GLU A 114 0.09 8.16 4.03
CA GLU A 114 0.23 9.62 4.05
C GLU A 114 -1.06 10.27 3.58
N GLY A 115 -1.36 11.46 4.11
CA GLY A 115 -2.51 12.24 3.71
C GLY A 115 -3.82 11.71 4.27
N GLU A 116 -4.91 12.11 3.63
CA GLU A 116 -6.25 11.69 4.02
C GLU A 116 -6.96 11.05 2.82
N LEU A 117 -7.67 9.97 3.08
CA LEU A 117 -8.50 9.36 2.07
C LEU A 117 -9.90 10.00 2.13
N ILE A 118 -10.20 10.79 1.11
CA ILE A 118 -11.49 11.48 1.01
C ILE A 118 -12.27 10.84 -0.13
N TRP A 119 -13.48 10.38 0.19
CA TRP A 119 -14.38 9.84 -0.82
C TRP A 119 -15.24 10.97 -1.41
N THR A 120 -14.99 11.27 -2.65
CA THR A 120 -15.77 12.29 -3.38
C THR A 120 -16.26 11.77 -4.70
#